data_f7fe5c1d7171714ef1c3444f587cab3e
#
_entry.id   f7fe5c1d7171714ef1c3444f587cab3e
#
_cell.length_a   1.000
_cell.length_b   1.000
_cell.length_c   1.000
_cell.angle_alpha   90.00
_cell.angle_beta   90.00
_cell.angle_gamma   90.00
#
_symmetry.space_group_name_H-M   'P 1'
#
loop_
_entity.id
_entity.type
_entity.pdbx_description
1 polymer ?
#
loop_
_entity_poly.entity_id
_entity_poly.type
_entity_poly.pdbx_seq_one_letter_code
_entity_poly.pdbx_strand_id
1 'polypeptide(L)'
;ILDCTLRDGGHINNWNFSDICVRETLRACENSAVEYFEAGYNMPQCIKKSNVKLVIMVDAKNICSVSKNADCVRLACYPHQISEALDALEEYKNQGFEVFLHLMTADKFEDYERLKNWKNKDILTSIYFADSFGAFMPVDVERIYKKLQDCGFENISFHAHNNLQLAFANTIKAIELGAYSVDATVFGMGRGGGNLPIELLLKYLGKDYSHYLELIRKYYIDLYNKYGWGYSYDALVGGLANIHPSKVSQTIV
;
A
#
# COMPACT_ATOMS: atom_id res chain seq x y z
N ILE A 1 8.79 -3.21 -5.99
CA ILE A 1 7.42 -2.66 -6.18
C ILE A 1 6.42 -3.64 -5.59
N LEU A 2 5.39 -3.10 -4.93
CA LEU A 2 4.23 -3.85 -4.46
C LEU A 2 2.96 -3.35 -5.18
N ASP A 3 2.29 -4.26 -5.91
CA ASP A 3 0.96 -3.99 -6.47
C ASP A 3 -0.11 -4.25 -5.40
N CYS A 4 -0.77 -3.19 -4.92
CA CYS A 4 -1.84 -3.27 -3.94
C CYS A 4 -3.25 -3.05 -4.53
N THR A 5 -3.41 -3.28 -5.84
CA THR A 5 -4.68 -3.04 -6.56
C THR A 5 -5.84 -3.80 -5.94
N LEU A 6 -5.67 -5.09 -5.68
CA LEU A 6 -6.77 -5.89 -5.14
C LEU A 6 -7.09 -5.51 -3.69
N ARG A 7 -6.09 -5.18 -2.89
CA ARG A 7 -6.32 -4.82 -1.50
C ARG A 7 -6.86 -3.40 -1.36
N ASP A 8 -6.07 -2.40 -1.78
CA ASP A 8 -6.42 -0.99 -1.55
C ASP A 8 -7.43 -0.48 -2.59
N GLY A 9 -7.21 -0.80 -3.86
CA GLY A 9 -8.18 -0.52 -4.92
C GLY A 9 -9.53 -1.20 -4.66
N GLY A 10 -9.52 -2.38 -4.08
CA GLY A 10 -10.71 -3.16 -3.72
C GLY A 10 -11.71 -2.44 -2.79
N HIS A 11 -11.28 -1.44 -2.04
CA HIS A 11 -12.19 -0.61 -1.23
C HIS A 11 -13.26 0.12 -2.07
N ILE A 12 -13.02 0.36 -3.37
CA ILE A 12 -13.99 1.03 -4.24
C ILE A 12 -15.13 0.11 -4.64
N ASN A 13 -14.84 -1.17 -4.90
CA ASN A 13 -15.79 -2.14 -5.44
C ASN A 13 -16.17 -3.23 -4.41
N ASN A 14 -15.86 -3.03 -3.12
CA ASN A 14 -16.01 -4.02 -2.04
C ASN A 14 -15.32 -5.35 -2.37
N TRP A 15 -14.11 -5.27 -2.92
CA TRP A 15 -13.28 -6.43 -3.35
C TRP A 15 -13.97 -7.35 -4.37
N ASN A 16 -14.96 -6.84 -5.09
CA ASN A 16 -15.70 -7.59 -6.09
C ASN A 16 -14.96 -7.54 -7.44
N PHE A 17 -13.92 -8.34 -7.57
CA PHE A 17 -13.20 -8.59 -8.82
C PHE A 17 -13.60 -9.97 -9.37
N SER A 18 -13.72 -10.08 -10.70
CA SER A 18 -13.87 -11.40 -11.31
C SER A 18 -12.57 -12.20 -11.22
N ASP A 19 -12.67 -13.53 -11.12
CA ASP A 19 -11.51 -14.41 -11.08
C ASP A 19 -10.52 -14.18 -12.22
N ILE A 20 -11.03 -13.84 -13.42
CA ILE A 20 -10.18 -13.55 -14.56
C ILE A 20 -9.43 -12.23 -14.35
N CYS A 21 -10.07 -11.19 -13.83
CA CYS A 21 -9.43 -9.92 -13.52
C CYS A 21 -8.30 -10.12 -12.50
N VAL A 22 -8.56 -10.88 -11.42
CA VAL A 22 -7.55 -11.21 -10.39
C VAL A 22 -6.34 -11.90 -11.01
N ARG A 23 -6.57 -12.96 -11.82
CA ARG A 23 -5.47 -13.71 -12.45
C ARG A 23 -4.67 -12.87 -13.45
N GLU A 24 -5.35 -12.05 -14.26
CA GLU A 24 -4.66 -11.21 -15.24
C GLU A 24 -3.89 -10.07 -14.58
N THR A 25 -4.36 -9.54 -13.42
CA THR A 25 -3.60 -8.57 -12.64
C THR A 25 -2.31 -9.20 -12.07
N LEU A 26 -2.40 -10.41 -11.51
CA LEU A 26 -1.21 -11.13 -11.06
C LEU A 26 -0.24 -11.43 -12.22
N ARG A 27 -0.77 -11.83 -13.39
CA ARG A 27 0.06 -12.06 -14.59
C ARG A 27 0.77 -10.79 -15.07
N ALA A 28 0.11 -9.63 -14.98
CA ALA A 28 0.76 -8.36 -15.31
C ALA A 28 1.93 -8.07 -14.36
N CYS A 29 1.81 -8.37 -13.05
CA CYS A 29 2.92 -8.28 -12.10
C CYS A 29 4.08 -9.19 -12.53
N GLU A 30 3.81 -10.46 -12.85
CA GLU A 30 4.83 -11.43 -13.27
C GLU A 30 5.60 -10.96 -14.50
N ASN A 31 4.90 -10.41 -15.49
CA ASN A 31 5.47 -9.98 -16.75
C ASN A 31 6.19 -8.62 -16.69
N SER A 32 5.89 -7.79 -15.69
CA SER A 32 6.46 -6.45 -15.53
C SER A 32 7.52 -6.35 -14.42
N ALA A 33 8.00 -7.49 -13.92
CA ALA A 33 8.98 -7.58 -12.83
C ALA A 33 8.57 -6.76 -11.59
N VAL A 34 7.30 -6.91 -11.19
CA VAL A 34 6.76 -6.43 -9.92
C VAL A 34 6.97 -7.55 -8.89
N GLU A 35 7.59 -7.24 -7.77
CA GLU A 35 8.11 -8.24 -6.84
C GLU A 35 7.04 -8.77 -5.88
N TYR A 36 6.05 -7.92 -5.51
CA TYR A 36 5.02 -8.23 -4.51
C TYR A 36 3.63 -7.96 -5.06
N PHE A 37 2.69 -8.85 -4.76
CA PHE A 37 1.28 -8.71 -5.11
C PHE A 37 0.41 -8.84 -3.86
N GLU A 38 -0.24 -7.76 -3.44
CA GLU A 38 -1.12 -7.74 -2.28
C GLU A 38 -2.52 -8.21 -2.66
N ALA A 39 -2.78 -9.48 -2.39
CA ALA A 39 -3.98 -10.19 -2.83
C ALA A 39 -5.27 -9.76 -2.09
N GLY A 40 -5.14 -9.09 -0.95
CA GLY A 40 -6.27 -8.61 -0.15
C GLY A 40 -6.09 -8.88 1.34
N TYR A 41 -7.20 -8.91 2.06
CA TYR A 41 -7.27 -9.36 3.46
C TYR A 41 -7.42 -10.89 3.55
N ASN A 42 -7.81 -11.53 2.45
CA ASN A 42 -7.89 -12.96 2.30
C ASN A 42 -7.33 -13.38 0.95
N MET A 43 -6.77 -14.59 0.87
CA MET A 43 -6.26 -15.14 -0.38
C MET A 43 -7.42 -15.53 -1.31
N PRO A 44 -7.55 -14.91 -2.51
CA PRO A 44 -8.54 -15.34 -3.49
C PRO A 44 -8.32 -16.79 -3.93
N GLN A 45 -9.39 -17.58 -3.99
CA GLN A 45 -9.31 -19.01 -4.35
C GLN A 45 -8.75 -19.26 -5.75
N CYS A 46 -8.90 -18.28 -6.65
CA CYS A 46 -8.39 -18.37 -8.02
C CYS A 46 -6.88 -18.13 -8.16
N ILE A 47 -6.19 -17.64 -7.10
CA ILE A 47 -4.75 -17.45 -7.09
C ILE A 47 -4.07 -18.80 -6.78
N LYS A 48 -3.23 -19.22 -7.72
CA LYS A 48 -2.29 -20.33 -7.53
C LYS A 48 -0.90 -19.78 -7.20
N LYS A 49 0.05 -20.68 -6.92
CA LYS A 49 1.45 -20.31 -6.71
C LYS A 49 1.99 -19.51 -7.89
N SER A 50 2.68 -18.43 -7.59
CA SER A 50 3.26 -17.49 -8.55
C SER A 50 4.77 -17.32 -8.26
N ASN A 51 5.50 -16.72 -9.20
CA ASN A 51 6.88 -16.26 -8.98
C ASN A 51 6.92 -14.89 -8.28
N VAL A 52 5.78 -14.17 -8.26
CA VAL A 52 5.60 -12.95 -7.49
C VAL A 52 5.24 -13.33 -6.05
N LYS A 53 5.84 -12.68 -5.07
CA LYS A 53 5.52 -12.92 -3.66
C LYS A 53 4.11 -12.44 -3.33
N LEU A 54 3.30 -13.35 -2.81
CA LEU A 54 1.90 -13.09 -2.46
C LEU A 54 1.82 -12.51 -1.04
N VAL A 55 1.24 -11.34 -0.92
CA VAL A 55 1.09 -10.59 0.33
C VAL A 55 -0.36 -10.60 0.78
N ILE A 56 -0.61 -10.87 2.05
CA ILE A 56 -1.91 -10.69 2.70
C ILE A 56 -1.80 -9.57 3.72
N MET A 57 -2.73 -8.61 3.67
CA MET A 57 -2.83 -7.59 4.71
C MET A 57 -3.65 -8.10 5.89
N VAL A 58 -3.15 -7.83 7.08
CA VAL A 58 -3.87 -8.03 8.34
C VAL A 58 -3.98 -6.68 9.05
N ASP A 59 -5.13 -6.38 9.59
CA ASP A 59 -5.34 -5.20 10.45
C ASP A 59 -5.01 -5.57 11.89
N ALA A 60 -4.18 -4.78 12.56
CA ALA A 60 -3.83 -4.99 13.97
C ALA A 60 -5.05 -5.02 14.91
N LYS A 61 -6.17 -4.41 14.48
CA LYS A 61 -7.45 -4.50 15.16
C LYS A 61 -8.08 -5.90 15.11
N ASN A 62 -7.76 -6.70 14.08
CA ASN A 62 -8.39 -8.00 13.81
C ASN A 62 -7.32 -9.03 13.41
N ILE A 63 -6.39 -9.32 14.31
CA ILE A 63 -5.36 -10.34 14.10
C ILE A 63 -6.01 -11.69 13.85
N CYS A 64 -5.67 -12.35 12.74
CA CYS A 64 -6.29 -13.60 12.30
C CYS A 64 -5.26 -14.53 11.65
N SER A 65 -5.66 -15.79 11.48
CA SER A 65 -4.83 -16.75 10.74
C SER A 65 -4.74 -16.36 9.26
N VAL A 66 -3.55 -16.50 8.68
CA VAL A 66 -3.27 -16.21 7.27
C VAL A 66 -3.10 -17.51 6.50
N SER A 67 -3.58 -17.55 5.27
CA SER A 67 -3.42 -18.69 4.36
C SER A 67 -1.94 -19.01 4.16
N LYS A 68 -1.57 -20.27 4.25
CA LYS A 68 -0.20 -20.76 3.97
C LYS A 68 0.21 -20.62 2.49
N ASN A 69 -0.71 -20.24 1.62
CA ASN A 69 -0.39 -19.89 0.24
C ASN A 69 0.17 -18.45 0.11
N ALA A 70 0.12 -17.65 1.17
CA ALA A 70 0.80 -16.36 1.21
C ALA A 70 2.29 -16.56 1.54
N ASP A 71 3.12 -15.73 0.95
CA ASP A 71 4.55 -15.65 1.27
C ASP A 71 4.80 -14.61 2.38
N CYS A 72 3.98 -13.57 2.39
CA CYS A 72 4.17 -12.39 3.25
C CYS A 72 2.90 -12.00 3.99
N VAL A 73 3.08 -11.49 5.21
CA VAL A 73 2.04 -10.80 5.98
C VAL A 73 2.41 -9.33 6.11
N ARG A 74 1.50 -8.45 5.72
CA ARG A 74 1.62 -7.00 5.91
C ARG A 74 0.65 -6.55 6.98
N LEU A 75 1.17 -6.23 8.16
CA LEU A 75 0.35 -5.86 9.32
C LEU A 75 0.15 -4.34 9.35
N ALA A 76 -1.08 -3.91 9.11
CA ALA A 76 -1.48 -2.51 9.16
C ALA A 76 -1.88 -2.12 10.58
N CYS A 77 -1.34 -1.02 11.06
CA CYS A 77 -1.70 -0.48 12.37
C CYS A 77 -1.82 1.05 12.37
N TYR A 78 -2.76 1.55 13.16
CA TYR A 78 -2.78 2.95 13.56
C TYR A 78 -1.78 3.21 14.70
N PRO A 79 -1.38 4.47 14.95
CA PRO A 79 -0.40 4.80 15.99
C PRO A 79 -0.67 4.16 17.36
N HIS A 80 -1.92 4.14 17.80
CA HIS A 80 -2.33 3.58 19.10
C HIS A 80 -2.31 2.04 19.18
N GLN A 81 -2.11 1.35 18.05
CA GLN A 81 -2.10 -0.12 17.96
C GLN A 81 -0.68 -0.69 17.80
N ILE A 82 0.34 0.14 17.95
CA ILE A 82 1.71 -0.27 17.63
C ILE A 82 2.21 -1.43 18.49
N SER A 83 1.80 -1.52 19.76
CA SER A 83 2.23 -2.60 20.64
C SER A 83 1.73 -3.95 20.17
N GLU A 84 0.42 -4.06 19.97
CA GLU A 84 -0.25 -5.26 19.48
C GLU A 84 0.27 -5.67 18.11
N ALA A 85 0.60 -4.67 17.26
CA ALA A 85 1.16 -4.93 15.96
C ALA A 85 2.55 -5.56 16.05
N LEU A 86 3.43 -5.06 16.93
CA LEU A 86 4.78 -5.60 17.07
C LEU A 86 4.76 -7.06 17.59
N ASP A 87 3.89 -7.36 18.56
CA ASP A 87 3.73 -8.71 19.09
C ASP A 87 3.22 -9.68 18.01
N ALA A 88 2.21 -9.26 17.24
CA ALA A 88 1.64 -10.09 16.18
C ALA A 88 2.64 -10.34 15.02
N LEU A 89 3.51 -9.37 14.70
CA LEU A 89 4.56 -9.54 13.70
C LEU A 89 5.54 -10.65 14.07
N GLU A 90 5.93 -10.74 15.35
CA GLU A 90 6.78 -11.82 15.85
C GLU A 90 6.10 -13.19 15.70
N GLU A 91 4.78 -13.27 15.99
CA GLU A 91 4.00 -14.50 15.80
C GLU A 91 3.93 -14.91 14.33
N TYR A 92 3.66 -14.00 13.39
CA TYR A 92 3.65 -14.30 11.95
C TYR A 92 5.02 -14.70 11.44
N LYS A 93 6.08 -14.05 11.92
CA LYS A 93 7.46 -14.44 11.58
C LYS A 93 7.77 -15.87 12.02
N ASN A 94 7.37 -16.24 13.24
CA ASN A 94 7.54 -17.59 13.78
C ASN A 94 6.73 -18.65 13.01
N GLN A 95 5.65 -18.25 12.34
CA GLN A 95 4.87 -19.11 11.43
C GLN A 95 5.52 -19.27 10.05
N GLY A 96 6.64 -18.57 9.78
CA GLY A 96 7.44 -18.67 8.57
C GLY A 96 7.14 -17.64 7.50
N PHE A 97 6.29 -16.64 7.75
CA PHE A 97 6.02 -15.57 6.80
C PHE A 97 7.15 -14.52 6.77
N GLU A 98 7.36 -13.91 5.62
CA GLU A 98 7.99 -12.58 5.58
C GLU A 98 7.01 -11.57 6.15
N VAL A 99 7.49 -10.60 6.94
CA VAL A 99 6.60 -9.68 7.63
C VAL A 99 6.93 -8.22 7.33
N PHE A 100 5.88 -7.45 7.10
CA PHE A 100 5.92 -6.01 6.89
C PHE A 100 5.09 -5.31 7.96
N LEU A 101 5.63 -4.25 8.56
CA LEU A 101 4.84 -3.33 9.38
C LEU A 101 4.36 -2.17 8.51
N HIS A 102 3.04 -1.89 8.53
CA HIS A 102 2.44 -0.80 7.76
C HIS A 102 1.84 0.26 8.70
N LEU A 103 2.57 1.35 8.91
CA LEU A 103 2.12 2.47 9.73
C LEU A 103 1.12 3.33 8.97
N MET A 104 -0.15 3.23 9.35
CA MET A 104 -1.22 4.08 8.84
C MET A 104 -1.16 5.46 9.51
N THR A 105 -1.60 6.50 8.78
CA THR A 105 -1.55 7.90 9.28
C THR A 105 -0.20 8.27 9.88
N ALA A 106 0.87 8.00 9.11
CA ALA A 106 2.24 8.09 9.59
C ALA A 106 2.64 9.51 10.03
N ASP A 107 1.96 10.55 9.55
CA ASP A 107 2.10 11.93 10.00
C ASP A 107 1.67 12.13 11.46
N LYS A 108 0.77 11.29 11.96
CA LYS A 108 0.23 11.30 13.34
C LYS A 108 0.93 10.31 14.26
N PHE A 109 1.96 9.62 13.77
CA PHE A 109 2.74 8.71 14.58
C PHE A 109 3.75 9.48 15.43
N GLU A 110 3.67 9.30 16.75
CA GLU A 110 4.50 10.02 17.73
C GLU A 110 5.41 9.10 18.55
N ASP A 111 5.04 7.83 18.73
CA ASP A 111 5.77 6.88 19.60
C ASP A 111 7.00 6.25 18.89
N TYR A 112 7.86 7.11 18.36
CA TYR A 112 9.13 6.68 17.74
C TYR A 112 10.08 6.00 18.75
N GLU A 113 10.01 6.36 20.04
CA GLU A 113 10.83 5.72 21.08
C GLU A 113 10.49 4.22 21.22
N ARG A 114 9.23 3.84 21.09
CA ARG A 114 8.83 2.43 21.08
C ARG A 114 9.44 1.68 19.90
N LEU A 115 9.37 2.25 18.70
CA LEU A 115 9.99 1.68 17.51
C LEU A 115 11.51 1.59 17.65
N LYS A 116 12.15 2.63 18.20
CA LYS A 116 13.59 2.67 18.45
C LYS A 116 14.04 1.60 19.44
N ASN A 117 13.24 1.36 20.48
CA ASN A 117 13.56 0.40 21.54
C ASN A 117 13.11 -1.04 21.23
N TRP A 118 12.34 -1.26 20.19
CA TRP A 118 11.96 -2.61 19.76
C TRP A 118 13.19 -3.38 19.27
N LYS A 119 13.48 -4.53 19.90
CA LYS A 119 14.74 -5.26 19.68
C LYS A 119 14.70 -6.16 18.44
N ASN A 120 13.50 -6.55 17.99
CA ASN A 120 13.32 -7.54 16.93
C ASN A 120 13.09 -6.89 15.55
N LYS A 121 13.69 -5.70 15.29
CA LYS A 121 13.53 -4.98 14.01
C LYS A 121 13.98 -5.79 12.80
N ASP A 122 14.98 -6.63 12.99
CA ASP A 122 15.59 -7.50 11.98
C ASP A 122 14.66 -8.59 11.44
N ILE A 123 13.55 -8.86 12.15
CA ILE A 123 12.53 -9.78 11.62
C ILE A 123 11.75 -9.15 10.45
N LEU A 124 11.66 -7.81 10.39
CA LEU A 124 10.93 -7.12 9.35
C LEU A 124 11.66 -7.21 8.00
N THR A 125 10.91 -7.58 6.97
CA THR A 125 11.35 -7.37 5.60
C THR A 125 11.41 -5.87 5.30
N SER A 126 10.40 -5.09 5.75
CA SER A 126 10.40 -3.64 5.68
C SER A 126 9.34 -3.02 6.59
N ILE A 127 9.57 -1.76 6.99
CA ILE A 127 8.56 -0.90 7.60
C ILE A 127 8.01 0.07 6.55
N TYR A 128 6.69 0.08 6.36
CA TYR A 128 5.99 1.02 5.52
C TYR A 128 5.46 2.20 6.33
N PHE A 129 5.55 3.39 5.77
CA PHE A 129 4.77 4.53 6.23
C PHE A 129 3.80 4.98 5.14
N ALA A 130 2.57 5.30 5.54
CA ALA A 130 1.50 5.62 4.60
C ALA A 130 1.07 7.08 4.69
N ASP A 131 0.98 7.72 3.54
CA ASP A 131 0.19 8.93 3.33
C ASP A 131 -1.28 8.54 3.19
N SER A 132 -1.93 8.25 4.34
CA SER A 132 -3.27 7.66 4.36
C SER A 132 -4.37 8.54 3.77
N PHE A 133 -4.13 9.84 3.64
CA PHE A 133 -5.13 10.79 3.16
C PHE A 133 -4.68 11.57 1.92
N GLY A 134 -3.53 11.18 1.33
CA GLY A 134 -2.97 11.86 0.16
C GLY A 134 -2.67 13.34 0.42
N ALA A 135 -2.22 13.66 1.64
CA ALA A 135 -1.99 15.00 2.15
C ALA A 135 -0.51 15.40 2.21
N PHE A 136 0.42 14.45 2.00
CA PHE A 136 1.85 14.71 2.15
C PHE A 136 2.40 15.55 1.01
N MET A 137 3.31 16.44 1.40
CA MET A 137 4.27 17.06 0.49
C MET A 137 5.57 16.24 0.48
N PRO A 138 6.44 16.37 -0.54
CA PRO A 138 7.72 15.63 -0.56
C PRO A 138 8.59 15.85 0.67
N VAL A 139 8.49 17.01 1.33
CA VAL A 139 9.19 17.30 2.59
C VAL A 139 8.69 16.45 3.76
N ASP A 140 7.40 16.09 3.77
CA ASP A 140 6.83 15.21 4.80
C ASP A 140 7.34 13.78 4.63
N VAL A 141 7.44 13.31 3.37
CA VAL A 141 8.04 12.01 3.04
C VAL A 141 9.48 11.95 3.58
N GLU A 142 10.30 12.95 3.29
CA GLU A 142 11.68 13.02 3.77
C GLU A 142 11.75 13.03 5.31
N ARG A 143 10.92 13.84 5.95
CA ARG A 143 10.87 13.98 7.40
C ARG A 143 10.53 12.66 8.11
N ILE A 144 9.50 11.95 7.63
CA ILE A 144 9.07 10.68 8.23
C ILE A 144 10.10 9.57 7.93
N TYR A 145 10.60 9.51 6.70
CA TYR A 145 11.64 8.56 6.30
C TYR A 145 12.88 8.67 7.23
N LYS A 146 13.39 9.88 7.44
CA LYS A 146 14.54 10.12 8.35
C LYS A 146 14.25 9.71 9.79
N LYS A 147 13.04 10.00 10.30
CA LYS A 147 12.66 9.55 11.66
C LYS A 147 12.69 8.03 11.80
N LEU A 148 12.27 7.30 10.78
CA LEU A 148 12.34 5.84 10.79
C LEU A 148 13.78 5.33 10.68
N GLN A 149 14.64 6.00 9.90
CA GLN A 149 16.07 5.71 9.87
C GLN A 149 16.72 5.94 11.25
N ASP A 150 16.37 7.03 11.94
CA ASP A 150 16.87 7.35 13.29
C ASP A 150 16.39 6.33 14.34
N CYS A 151 15.29 5.63 14.08
CA CYS A 151 14.85 4.47 14.88
C CYS A 151 15.63 3.18 14.58
N GLY A 152 16.54 3.19 13.59
CA GLY A 152 17.38 2.05 13.22
C GLY A 152 16.76 1.10 12.22
N PHE A 153 15.76 1.54 11.44
CA PHE A 153 15.25 0.76 10.31
C PHE A 153 16.06 1.03 9.04
N GLU A 154 16.54 -0.04 8.41
CA GLU A 154 17.29 0.02 7.14
C GLU A 154 16.33 -0.06 5.95
N ASN A 155 15.37 -0.99 5.99
CA ASN A 155 14.39 -1.20 4.94
C ASN A 155 13.12 -0.41 5.22
N ILE A 156 12.99 0.75 4.62
CA ILE A 156 11.83 1.64 4.76
C ILE A 156 11.10 1.70 3.43
N SER A 157 9.79 1.55 3.44
CA SER A 157 8.92 1.53 2.27
C SER A 157 7.82 2.59 2.37
N PHE A 158 7.22 2.93 1.24
CA PHE A 158 6.25 4.01 1.18
C PHE A 158 4.96 3.62 0.44
N HIS A 159 3.82 4.04 0.99
CA HIS A 159 2.50 3.93 0.39
C HIS A 159 1.87 5.32 0.25
N ALA A 160 1.47 5.68 -0.98
CA ALA A 160 0.99 7.01 -1.30
C ALA A 160 -0.45 7.01 -1.83
N HIS A 161 -1.35 7.77 -1.18
CA HIS A 161 -2.60 8.20 -1.78
C HIS A 161 -2.45 9.49 -2.58
N ASN A 162 -3.39 9.76 -3.50
CA ASN A 162 -3.23 10.78 -4.55
C ASN A 162 -4.23 11.96 -4.44
N ASN A 163 -4.74 12.25 -3.24
CA ASN A 163 -5.76 13.29 -3.06
C ASN A 163 -5.29 14.68 -3.51
N LEU A 164 -4.04 15.04 -3.20
CA LEU A 164 -3.41 16.30 -3.66
C LEU A 164 -2.65 16.14 -4.99
N GLN A 165 -2.82 15.04 -5.71
CA GLN A 165 -2.11 14.72 -6.96
C GLN A 165 -0.58 14.63 -6.81
N LEU A 166 -0.11 14.33 -5.60
CA LEU A 166 1.32 14.26 -5.28
C LEU A 166 1.85 12.83 -5.08
N ALA A 167 1.01 11.80 -5.23
CA ALA A 167 1.45 10.41 -5.02
C ALA A 167 2.70 10.06 -5.82
N PHE A 168 2.77 10.49 -7.09
CA PHE A 168 3.93 10.24 -7.94
C PHE A 168 5.17 10.99 -7.45
N ALA A 169 5.06 12.30 -7.18
CA ALA A 169 6.18 13.10 -6.69
C ALA A 169 6.70 12.60 -5.32
N ASN A 170 5.77 12.27 -4.41
CA ASN A 170 6.10 11.72 -3.09
C ASN A 170 6.80 10.36 -3.19
N THR A 171 6.35 9.51 -4.14
CA THR A 171 6.99 8.21 -4.36
C THR A 171 8.38 8.36 -4.97
N ILE A 172 8.58 9.29 -5.93
CA ILE A 172 9.93 9.60 -6.44
C ILE A 172 10.83 10.04 -5.28
N LYS A 173 10.34 10.92 -4.41
CA LYS A 173 11.09 11.35 -3.23
C LYS A 173 11.47 10.18 -2.33
N ALA A 174 10.56 9.25 -2.06
CA ALA A 174 10.87 8.04 -1.29
C ALA A 174 11.93 7.17 -1.96
N ILE A 175 11.87 7.00 -3.30
CA ILE A 175 12.88 6.25 -4.07
C ILE A 175 14.26 6.93 -3.99
N GLU A 176 14.32 8.26 -4.12
CA GLU A 176 15.56 9.02 -3.99
C GLU A 176 16.20 8.90 -2.60
N LEU A 177 15.38 8.71 -1.56
CA LEU A 177 15.84 8.46 -0.19
C LEU A 177 16.29 7.01 0.03
N GLY A 178 16.11 6.13 -0.96
CA GLY A 178 16.50 4.72 -0.88
C GLY A 178 15.38 3.79 -0.39
N ALA A 179 14.11 4.11 -0.65
CA ALA A 179 13.00 3.25 -0.26
C ALA A 179 13.19 1.80 -0.75
N TYR A 180 13.02 0.84 0.16
CA TYR A 180 13.11 -0.59 -0.12
C TYR A 180 12.02 -1.05 -1.10
N SER A 181 10.80 -0.58 -0.89
CA SER A 181 9.66 -0.84 -1.77
C SER A 181 8.71 0.34 -1.78
N VAL A 182 7.95 0.48 -2.85
CA VAL A 182 6.88 1.46 -3.01
C VAL A 182 5.64 0.79 -3.55
N ASP A 183 4.47 1.27 -3.12
CA ASP A 183 3.18 0.74 -3.51
C ASP A 183 2.60 1.48 -4.70
N ALA A 184 1.88 0.73 -5.53
CA ALA A 184 1.10 1.31 -6.62
C ALA A 184 -0.12 0.44 -6.94
N THR A 185 -1.05 0.96 -7.73
CA THR A 185 -2.24 0.23 -8.18
C THR A 185 -2.46 0.42 -9.67
N VAL A 186 -3.13 -0.55 -10.30
CA VAL A 186 -3.54 -0.46 -11.71
C VAL A 186 -4.41 0.77 -11.90
N PHE A 187 -4.00 1.65 -12.83
CA PHE A 187 -4.72 2.87 -13.19
C PHE A 187 -5.01 3.80 -11.99
N GLY A 188 -4.17 3.72 -10.96
CA GLY A 188 -4.34 4.49 -9.72
C GLY A 188 -5.60 4.14 -8.93
N MET A 189 -6.18 2.94 -9.11
CA MET A 189 -7.42 2.53 -8.45
C MET A 189 -7.29 2.67 -6.93
N GLY A 190 -8.22 3.39 -6.30
CA GLY A 190 -8.21 3.64 -4.86
C GLY A 190 -9.27 4.64 -4.43
N ARG A 191 -9.56 4.71 -3.13
CA ARG A 191 -10.55 5.66 -2.58
C ARG A 191 -10.10 7.12 -2.80
N GLY A 192 -11.06 8.04 -2.85
CA GLY A 192 -10.79 9.48 -2.99
C GLY A 192 -9.99 9.79 -4.25
N GLY A 193 -8.86 10.42 -4.10
CA GLY A 193 -7.93 10.74 -5.19
C GLY A 193 -7.23 9.55 -5.83
N GLY A 194 -7.49 8.34 -5.33
CA GLY A 194 -6.82 7.12 -5.77
C GLY A 194 -5.45 6.94 -5.14
N ASN A 195 -4.68 6.03 -5.74
CA ASN A 195 -3.30 5.69 -5.39
C ASN A 195 -2.32 6.15 -6.48
N LEU A 196 -1.06 5.82 -6.32
CA LEU A 196 -0.07 5.93 -7.38
C LEU A 196 -0.40 4.96 -8.52
N PRO A 197 -0.54 5.43 -9.79
CA PRO A 197 -0.69 4.52 -10.92
C PRO A 197 0.58 3.72 -11.19
N ILE A 198 0.47 2.37 -11.23
CA ILE A 198 1.63 1.48 -11.37
C ILE A 198 2.30 1.62 -12.73
N GLU A 199 1.55 1.88 -13.79
CA GLU A 199 2.06 2.09 -15.14
C GLU A 199 2.96 3.34 -15.24
N LEU A 200 2.67 4.39 -14.44
CA LEU A 200 3.54 5.56 -14.35
C LEU A 200 4.83 5.26 -13.58
N LEU A 201 4.73 4.51 -12.50
CA LEU A 201 5.87 4.07 -11.72
C LEU A 201 6.81 3.19 -12.56
N LEU A 202 6.26 2.20 -13.27
CA LEU A 202 7.04 1.34 -14.17
C LEU A 202 7.75 2.15 -15.26
N LYS A 203 7.05 3.12 -15.87
CA LYS A 203 7.65 4.04 -16.85
C LYS A 203 8.82 4.81 -16.26
N TYR A 204 8.68 5.36 -15.05
CA TYR A 204 9.74 6.10 -14.36
C TYR A 204 10.97 5.22 -14.11
N LEU A 205 10.74 3.97 -13.70
CA LEU A 205 11.80 3.00 -13.40
C LEU A 205 12.40 2.33 -14.64
N GLY A 206 11.97 2.69 -15.86
CA GLY A 206 12.45 2.08 -17.10
C GLY A 206 12.02 0.63 -17.28
N LYS A 207 10.98 0.17 -16.55
CA LYS A 207 10.43 -1.17 -16.66
C LYS A 207 9.31 -1.24 -17.71
N ASP A 208 8.98 -2.44 -18.20
CA ASP A 208 7.89 -2.64 -19.15
C ASP A 208 6.53 -2.48 -18.44
N TYR A 209 5.73 -1.58 -18.97
CA TYR A 209 4.37 -1.28 -18.49
C TYR A 209 3.28 -1.71 -19.48
N SER A 210 3.65 -2.31 -20.62
CA SER A 210 2.71 -2.66 -21.69
C SER A 210 1.63 -3.63 -21.23
N HIS A 211 1.98 -4.60 -20.37
CA HIS A 211 1.05 -5.55 -19.77
C HIS A 211 -0.02 -4.87 -18.91
N TYR A 212 0.35 -3.81 -18.18
CA TYR A 212 -0.60 -3.02 -17.41
C TYR A 212 -1.52 -2.18 -18.31
N LEU A 213 -1.03 -1.61 -19.41
CA LEU A 213 -1.89 -0.90 -20.36
C LEU A 213 -2.92 -1.84 -21.01
N GLU A 214 -2.51 -3.06 -21.36
CA GLU A 214 -3.43 -4.06 -21.88
C GLU A 214 -4.48 -4.47 -20.84
N LEU A 215 -4.07 -4.69 -19.59
CA LEU A 215 -4.92 -5.00 -18.46
C LEU A 215 -5.96 -3.90 -18.21
N ILE A 216 -5.51 -2.63 -18.17
CA ILE A 216 -6.36 -1.44 -18.02
C ILE A 216 -7.43 -1.43 -19.09
N ARG A 217 -7.04 -1.57 -20.36
CA ARG A 217 -7.96 -1.55 -21.50
C ARG A 217 -9.00 -2.67 -21.43
N LYS A 218 -8.64 -3.86 -20.94
CA LYS A 218 -9.52 -5.02 -20.91
C LYS A 218 -10.48 -5.05 -19.73
N TYR A 219 -10.07 -4.54 -18.57
CA TYR A 219 -10.81 -4.75 -17.31
C TYR A 219 -11.00 -3.47 -16.49
N TYR A 220 -10.02 -2.59 -16.42
CA TYR A 220 -10.04 -1.48 -15.46
C TYR A 220 -10.77 -0.24 -15.99
N ILE A 221 -10.89 -0.07 -17.31
CA ILE A 221 -11.73 1.00 -17.89
C ILE A 221 -13.20 0.80 -17.51
N ASP A 222 -13.71 -0.42 -17.58
CA ASP A 222 -15.10 -0.70 -17.20
C ASP A 222 -15.32 -0.53 -15.70
N LEU A 223 -14.36 -0.94 -14.87
CA LEU A 223 -14.39 -0.67 -13.42
C LEU A 223 -14.37 0.82 -13.14
N TYR A 224 -13.50 1.58 -13.83
CA TYR A 224 -13.42 3.03 -13.71
C TYR A 224 -14.73 3.73 -14.08
N ASN A 225 -15.32 3.34 -15.20
CA ASN A 225 -16.61 3.89 -15.66
C ASN A 225 -17.76 3.59 -14.69
N LYS A 226 -17.69 2.46 -13.99
CA LYS A 226 -18.74 2.02 -13.05
C LYS A 226 -18.60 2.67 -11.66
N TYR A 227 -17.38 2.77 -11.13
CA TYR A 227 -17.15 3.14 -9.74
C TYR A 227 -16.55 4.54 -9.57
N GLY A 228 -15.74 4.98 -10.52
CA GLY A 228 -15.01 6.23 -10.48
C GLY A 228 -13.92 6.26 -9.39
N TRP A 229 -12.81 6.87 -9.65
CA TRP A 229 -11.77 7.24 -8.69
C TRP A 229 -10.89 8.32 -9.31
N GLY A 230 -9.99 8.88 -8.52
CA GLY A 230 -9.09 9.92 -8.98
C GLY A 230 -9.50 11.30 -8.48
N TYR A 231 -8.97 12.34 -9.12
CA TYR A 231 -9.14 13.71 -8.66
C TYR A 231 -10.60 14.16 -8.67
N SER A 232 -11.05 14.66 -7.53
CA SER A 232 -12.39 15.23 -7.34
C SER A 232 -12.34 16.33 -6.29
N TYR A 233 -13.43 17.12 -6.19
CA TYR A 233 -13.53 18.14 -5.15
C TYR A 233 -13.41 17.54 -3.75
N ASP A 234 -14.08 16.42 -3.48
CA ASP A 234 -14.02 15.76 -2.18
C ASP A 234 -12.62 15.21 -1.87
N ALA A 235 -11.92 14.66 -2.88
CA ALA A 235 -10.54 14.23 -2.73
C ALA A 235 -9.62 15.42 -2.38
N LEU A 236 -9.76 16.54 -3.09
CA LEU A 236 -9.01 17.76 -2.80
C LEU A 236 -9.25 18.26 -1.37
N VAL A 237 -10.51 18.37 -0.95
CA VAL A 237 -10.86 18.80 0.41
C VAL A 237 -10.30 17.84 1.46
N GLY A 238 -10.42 16.53 1.22
CA GLY A 238 -9.86 15.49 2.10
C GLY A 238 -8.34 15.62 2.26
N GLY A 239 -7.63 15.83 1.16
CA GLY A 239 -6.17 16.04 1.15
C GLY A 239 -5.77 17.33 1.85
N LEU A 240 -6.41 18.46 1.52
CA LEU A 240 -6.12 19.77 2.15
C LEU A 240 -6.38 19.76 3.67
N ALA A 241 -7.45 19.10 4.12
CA ALA A 241 -7.80 19.00 5.53
C ALA A 241 -7.09 17.84 6.26
N ASN A 242 -6.38 16.97 5.55
CA ASN A 242 -5.75 15.76 6.09
C ASN A 242 -6.72 14.89 6.90
N ILE A 243 -7.86 14.57 6.29
CA ILE A 243 -8.95 13.81 6.91
C ILE A 243 -9.36 12.61 6.07
N HIS A 244 -9.95 11.62 6.74
CA HIS A 244 -10.47 10.43 6.08
C HIS A 244 -11.60 10.80 5.07
N PRO A 245 -11.65 10.21 3.86
CA PRO A 245 -12.66 10.52 2.85
C PRO A 245 -14.12 10.48 3.34
N SER A 246 -14.45 9.55 4.26
CA SER A 246 -15.80 9.46 4.84
C SER A 246 -16.21 10.65 5.74
N LYS A 247 -15.27 11.51 6.10
CA LYS A 247 -15.52 12.70 6.93
C LYS A 247 -15.64 13.99 6.13
N VAL A 248 -15.34 13.97 4.84
CA VAL A 248 -15.32 15.16 3.98
C VAL A 248 -16.68 15.86 3.96
N SER A 249 -17.78 15.11 3.80
CA SER A 249 -19.13 15.65 3.81
C SER A 249 -19.57 16.31 5.14
N GLN A 250 -18.84 16.05 6.24
CA GLN A 250 -19.10 16.63 7.56
C GLN A 250 -18.27 17.92 7.81
N THR A 251 -17.29 18.19 6.95
CA THR A 251 -16.31 19.27 7.14
C THR A 251 -16.62 20.48 6.25
N ILE A 252 -17.46 20.29 5.23
CA ILE A 252 -17.91 21.35 4.33
C ILE A 252 -19.16 21.99 4.91
N VAL A 253 -18.99 22.92 5.83
CA VAL A 253 -20.02 23.89 6.26
C VAL A 253 -19.41 25.28 6.24
#